data_9a28bb490862cd4382def006fca472dc
#
_entry.id   9a28bb490862cd4382def006fca472dc
#
_cell.length_a   1.000
_cell.length_b   1.000
_cell.length_c   1.000
_cell.angle_alpha   90.00
_cell.angle_beta   90.00
_cell.angle_gamma   90.00
#
_symmetry.space_group_name_H-M   'P 1'
#
loop_
_entity.id
_entity.type
_entity.pdbx_description
1 polymer ?
#
loop_
_entity_poly.entity_id
_entity_poly.type
_entity_poly.pdbx_seq_one_letter_code
_entity_poly.pdbx_strand_id
1 'polypeptide(L)'
;MDEMQLLRAIASTFPADTHNSQSPLFTSNSPTSSDVYKPLPAKNRNVFFQNYQPLSVMQPWMELMQALFPTHVRIINVGQSYEGRNISALKLGTHPSNDNEPSEPRQTVLITGGIHAREWISVSTVNYIAYSFITSYGKDKSVTKLLDSFDWVLVPTLNPDGYVYTWEVDRLWRKNRQPTPLRFCRGINLDRNWSFHWNDVDNDAVSNNDDSDGYLNPSPNILNSPIASVDDNPCSDSYAGDKPFAANETASFAAWVRKLAGSGEGHIVGLMDLHSYSQEVLYPYSYSCTAIPPSLEDLQELGLGISRAIHRTHGRAYGVAPACTANSFHVGKHEDPSYGTLASFEAARKYNKKNNDANILNASPRQGFLGSGGSQLDWMYHELGVRHAFQIKLPDTGSYGFLLPKEEILPTGQEIYSAVLEYGKFLLGEEDQVEEIDLSEDEEDIQSRPELR
;
A
#
# COMPACT_ATOMS: atom_id res chain seq x y z
N MET A 1 -22.27 -11.07 -5.48
CA MET A 1 -22.22 -10.54 -6.86
C MET A 1 -22.45 -11.73 -7.77
N ASP A 2 -23.38 -11.65 -8.72
CA ASP A 2 -23.55 -12.72 -9.70
C ASP A 2 -22.45 -12.66 -10.77
N GLU A 3 -22.29 -13.73 -11.55
CA GLU A 3 -21.23 -13.84 -12.57
C GLU A 3 -21.29 -12.71 -13.61
N MET A 4 -22.50 -12.30 -14.02
CA MET A 4 -22.68 -11.22 -14.97
C MET A 4 -22.31 -9.86 -14.40
N GLN A 5 -22.55 -9.62 -13.12
CA GLN A 5 -22.12 -8.39 -12.44
C GLN A 5 -20.61 -8.37 -12.31
N LEU A 6 -19.97 -9.50 -11.97
CA LEU A 6 -18.52 -9.62 -11.92
C LEU A 6 -17.88 -9.35 -13.28
N LEU A 7 -18.38 -9.95 -14.36
CA LEU A 7 -17.87 -9.72 -15.72
C LEU A 7 -18.01 -8.26 -16.16
N ARG A 8 -19.12 -7.60 -15.82
CA ARG A 8 -19.29 -6.16 -16.09
C ARG A 8 -18.32 -5.31 -15.28
N ALA A 9 -18.12 -5.62 -14.01
CA ALA A 9 -17.16 -4.92 -13.16
C ALA A 9 -15.72 -5.09 -13.68
N ILE A 10 -15.34 -6.30 -14.10
CA ILE A 10 -14.05 -6.55 -14.75
C ILE A 10 -13.92 -5.71 -16.03
N ALA A 11 -14.91 -5.76 -16.92
CA ALA A 11 -14.87 -5.01 -18.18
C ALA A 11 -14.74 -3.50 -17.97
N SER A 12 -15.34 -2.95 -16.91
CA SER A 12 -15.27 -1.51 -16.61
C SER A 12 -13.89 -1.02 -16.19
N THR A 13 -12.98 -1.92 -15.78
CA THR A 13 -11.61 -1.56 -15.41
C THR A 13 -10.67 -1.44 -16.61
N PHE A 14 -11.04 -2.00 -17.77
CA PHE A 14 -10.25 -1.87 -19.00
C PHE A 14 -10.55 -0.55 -19.71
N PRO A 15 -9.57 0.03 -20.44
CA PRO A 15 -9.81 1.15 -21.33
C PRO A 15 -10.87 0.80 -22.37
N ALA A 16 -11.79 1.73 -22.66
CA ALA A 16 -12.73 1.54 -23.76
C ALA A 16 -11.94 1.50 -25.08
N ASP A 17 -12.22 0.50 -25.93
CA ASP A 17 -11.62 0.40 -27.26
C ASP A 17 -11.94 1.65 -28.09
N THR A 18 -10.95 2.47 -28.37
CA THR A 18 -11.08 3.68 -29.18
C THR A 18 -11.23 3.37 -30.67
N HIS A 19 -11.21 2.10 -31.07
CA HIS A 19 -11.22 1.67 -32.49
C HIS A 19 -12.58 1.36 -33.06
N ASN A 20 -13.71 1.50 -32.37
CA ASN A 20 -15.04 1.16 -32.91
C ASN A 20 -16.06 2.28 -32.83
N SER A 21 -15.65 3.53 -33.11
CA SER A 21 -16.59 4.64 -33.33
C SER A 21 -16.81 4.93 -34.84
N GLN A 22 -17.17 3.90 -35.61
CA GLN A 22 -17.78 4.08 -36.92
C GLN A 22 -18.97 3.14 -37.06
N SER A 23 -20.12 3.58 -36.54
CA SER A 23 -21.43 3.21 -37.06
C SER A 23 -22.36 4.42 -36.90
N PRO A 24 -22.75 5.05 -38.03
CA PRO A 24 -23.77 6.08 -38.00
C PRO A 24 -25.15 5.42 -38.01
N LEU A 25 -26.14 6.17 -37.50
CA LEU A 25 -27.56 5.92 -37.58
C LEU A 25 -28.20 5.11 -36.44
N PHE A 26 -28.62 5.85 -35.42
CA PHE A 26 -30.05 5.86 -35.04
C PHE A 26 -30.32 7.12 -34.19
N THR A 27 -30.96 8.09 -34.87
CA THR A 27 -31.63 9.22 -34.23
C THR A 27 -32.89 8.72 -33.53
N SER A 28 -33.02 8.91 -32.23
CA SER A 28 -34.33 9.05 -31.61
C SER A 28 -34.28 10.18 -30.59
N ASN A 29 -34.95 11.26 -30.93
CA ASN A 29 -35.28 12.38 -30.07
C ASN A 29 -36.18 11.92 -28.93
N SER A 30 -35.81 12.18 -27.69
CA SER A 30 -36.76 12.48 -26.61
C SER A 30 -36.03 13.26 -25.51
N PRO A 31 -36.51 14.44 -25.11
CA PRO A 31 -35.95 15.20 -24.03
C PRO A 31 -36.63 14.83 -22.72
N THR A 32 -35.87 14.38 -21.73
CA THR A 32 -36.30 14.49 -20.32
C THR A 32 -35.16 14.99 -19.48
N SER A 33 -35.47 16.05 -18.83
CA SER A 33 -34.81 16.83 -17.81
C SER A 33 -34.10 15.99 -16.74
N SER A 34 -32.90 16.34 -16.37
CA SER A 34 -32.57 17.00 -15.08
C SER A 34 -31.05 17.01 -14.93
N ASP A 35 -30.52 18.12 -15.05
CA ASP A 35 -29.71 18.94 -14.17
C ASP A 35 -28.53 18.32 -13.45
N VAL A 36 -27.40 18.93 -13.82
CA VAL A 36 -26.35 19.41 -12.93
C VAL A 36 -25.32 18.38 -12.54
N TYR A 37 -24.55 17.97 -13.52
CA TYR A 37 -23.11 17.91 -13.37
C TYR A 37 -22.50 18.55 -14.60
N LYS A 38 -22.19 19.84 -14.54
CA LYS A 38 -21.35 20.48 -15.56
C LYS A 38 -19.93 19.93 -15.37
N PRO A 39 -19.39 19.14 -16.32
CA PRO A 39 -17.98 18.81 -16.28
C PRO A 39 -17.19 20.12 -16.40
N LEU A 40 -16.28 20.37 -15.49
CA LEU A 40 -15.27 21.41 -15.63
C LEU A 40 -14.59 21.27 -16.99
N PRO A 41 -14.23 22.39 -17.66
CA PRO A 41 -13.67 22.34 -19.01
C PRO A 41 -12.41 21.48 -19.06
N ALA A 42 -12.32 20.62 -20.06
CA ALA A 42 -11.28 19.60 -20.29
C ALA A 42 -9.88 20.18 -20.61
N LYS A 43 -9.50 21.32 -20.03
CA LYS A 43 -8.15 21.89 -20.11
C LYS A 43 -7.30 21.30 -18.97
N ASN A 44 -6.36 20.43 -19.34
CA ASN A 44 -5.28 19.85 -18.51
C ASN A 44 -5.58 18.53 -17.77
N ARG A 45 -6.40 17.63 -18.29
CA ARG A 45 -6.40 16.25 -17.77
C ARG A 45 -5.31 15.46 -18.49
N ASN A 46 -4.28 15.01 -17.73
CA ASN A 46 -3.30 14.07 -18.26
C ASN A 46 -4.00 12.77 -18.67
N VAL A 47 -3.96 12.47 -19.98
CA VAL A 47 -4.67 11.33 -20.59
C VAL A 47 -4.21 9.99 -19.97
N PHE A 48 -2.96 9.91 -19.53
CA PHE A 48 -2.39 8.70 -18.92
C PHE A 48 -3.18 8.24 -17.68
N PHE A 49 -3.67 9.17 -16.85
CA PHE A 49 -4.42 8.87 -15.62
C PHE A 49 -5.94 8.81 -15.78
N GLN A 50 -6.45 8.85 -17.01
CA GLN A 50 -7.89 8.68 -17.26
C GLN A 50 -8.33 7.21 -17.28
N ASN A 51 -7.38 6.29 -17.40
CA ASN A 51 -7.61 4.86 -17.39
C ASN A 51 -6.43 4.16 -16.70
N TYR A 52 -6.63 2.94 -16.25
CA TYR A 52 -5.53 2.03 -15.93
C TYR A 52 -4.68 1.79 -17.18
N GLN A 53 -3.38 1.56 -17.01
CA GLN A 53 -2.47 1.41 -18.14
C GLN A 53 -1.75 0.05 -18.10
N PRO A 54 -1.70 -0.69 -19.22
CA PRO A 54 -0.90 -1.90 -19.33
C PRO A 54 0.60 -1.58 -19.30
N LEU A 55 1.41 -2.59 -19.00
CA LEU A 55 2.87 -2.45 -18.93
C LEU A 55 3.46 -1.89 -20.24
N SER A 56 2.90 -2.27 -21.40
CA SER A 56 3.30 -1.78 -22.72
C SER A 56 3.09 -0.29 -22.93
N VAL A 57 2.24 0.37 -22.14
CA VAL A 57 2.03 1.82 -22.14
C VAL A 57 2.83 2.51 -21.05
N MET A 58 2.96 1.87 -19.89
CA MET A 58 3.74 2.43 -18.76
C MET A 58 5.21 2.59 -19.10
N GLN A 59 5.83 1.58 -19.72
CA GLN A 59 7.27 1.62 -20.03
C GLN A 59 7.63 2.79 -20.95
N PRO A 60 6.98 3.00 -22.13
CA PRO A 60 7.23 4.18 -22.95
C PRO A 60 6.91 5.51 -22.26
N TRP A 61 5.90 5.52 -21.37
CA TRP A 61 5.59 6.71 -20.58
C TRP A 61 6.74 7.07 -19.62
N MET A 62 7.34 6.09 -18.93
CA MET A 62 8.51 6.31 -18.07
C MET A 62 9.69 6.85 -18.89
N GLU A 63 9.95 6.29 -20.09
CA GLU A 63 10.98 6.76 -21.02
C GLU A 63 10.75 8.21 -21.45
N LEU A 64 9.49 8.57 -21.73
CA LEU A 64 9.10 9.95 -22.03
C LEU A 64 9.37 10.88 -20.86
N MET A 65 9.04 10.48 -19.61
CA MET A 65 9.31 11.28 -18.41
C MET A 65 10.83 11.53 -18.25
N GLN A 66 11.65 10.51 -18.39
CA GLN A 66 13.11 10.68 -18.36
C GLN A 66 13.62 11.62 -19.47
N ALA A 67 13.10 11.47 -20.69
CA ALA A 67 13.50 12.30 -21.82
C ALA A 67 13.11 13.79 -21.64
N LEU A 68 11.93 14.06 -21.06
CA LEU A 68 11.44 15.42 -20.82
C LEU A 68 12.08 16.09 -19.60
N PHE A 69 12.51 15.30 -18.59
CA PHE A 69 13.00 15.80 -17.32
C PHE A 69 14.38 15.19 -16.95
N PRO A 70 15.39 15.27 -17.83
CA PRO A 70 16.66 14.55 -17.65
C PRO A 70 17.51 15.03 -16.46
N THR A 71 17.18 16.18 -15.86
CA THR A 71 17.93 16.74 -14.72
C THR A 71 17.66 16.02 -13.41
N HIS A 72 16.46 15.45 -13.24
CA HIS A 72 16.03 14.86 -11.99
C HIS A 72 15.25 13.54 -12.13
N VAL A 73 15.20 12.96 -13.33
CA VAL A 73 14.52 11.68 -13.62
C VAL A 73 15.48 10.71 -14.27
N ARG A 74 15.56 9.50 -13.74
CA ARG A 74 16.31 8.37 -14.33
C ARG A 74 15.45 7.12 -14.27
N ILE A 75 15.46 6.32 -15.33
CA ILE A 75 14.94 4.95 -15.29
C ILE A 75 16.07 4.04 -14.83
N ILE A 76 15.78 3.21 -13.85
CA ILE A 76 16.71 2.19 -13.38
C ILE A 76 16.02 0.82 -13.41
N ASN A 77 16.81 -0.23 -13.54
CA ASN A 77 16.36 -1.60 -13.42
C ASN A 77 16.69 -2.10 -12.01
N VAL A 78 15.66 -2.44 -11.24
CA VAL A 78 15.78 -2.89 -9.84
C VAL A 78 15.64 -4.41 -9.69
N GLY A 79 15.42 -5.14 -10.78
CA GLY A 79 15.31 -6.58 -10.78
C GLY A 79 14.80 -7.14 -12.09
N GLN A 80 14.60 -8.45 -12.12
CA GLN A 80 14.07 -9.17 -13.27
C GLN A 80 13.03 -10.20 -12.83
N SER A 81 11.93 -10.29 -13.58
CA SER A 81 10.87 -11.27 -13.35
C SER A 81 11.25 -12.65 -13.88
N TYR A 82 10.45 -13.64 -13.53
CA TYR A 82 10.63 -15.01 -14.00
C TYR A 82 10.58 -15.13 -15.54
N GLU A 83 9.67 -14.41 -16.20
CA GLU A 83 9.54 -14.40 -17.67
C GLU A 83 10.56 -13.47 -18.36
N GLY A 84 11.51 -12.90 -17.61
CA GLY A 84 12.62 -12.09 -18.13
C GLY A 84 12.28 -10.63 -18.34
N ARG A 85 11.18 -10.12 -17.81
CA ARG A 85 10.85 -8.69 -17.86
C ARG A 85 11.66 -7.91 -16.84
N ASN A 86 12.14 -6.72 -17.20
CA ASN A 86 12.75 -5.82 -16.25
C ASN A 86 11.72 -5.32 -15.23
N ILE A 87 12.13 -5.26 -13.96
CA ILE A 87 11.42 -4.51 -12.93
C ILE A 87 11.96 -3.08 -12.99
N SER A 88 11.25 -2.24 -13.75
CA SER A 88 11.66 -0.86 -13.99
C SER A 88 11.19 0.07 -12.88
N ALA A 89 12.04 1.00 -12.48
CA ALA A 89 11.74 2.04 -11.52
C ALA A 89 12.11 3.43 -12.06
N LEU A 90 11.41 4.46 -11.58
CA LEU A 90 11.82 5.85 -11.72
C LEU A 90 12.61 6.27 -10.48
N LYS A 91 13.86 6.65 -10.67
CA LYS A 91 14.67 7.30 -9.65
C LYS A 91 14.57 8.82 -9.85
N LEU A 92 14.03 9.50 -8.85
CA LEU A 92 13.84 10.95 -8.84
C LEU A 92 14.75 11.57 -7.78
N GLY A 93 15.47 12.64 -8.17
CA GLY A 93 16.37 13.36 -7.30
C GLY A 93 17.42 14.10 -8.12
N THR A 94 17.94 15.19 -7.58
CA THR A 94 18.96 15.98 -8.25
C THR A 94 20.35 15.45 -7.91
N HIS A 95 21.14 15.20 -8.93
CA HIS A 95 22.54 14.87 -8.78
C HIS A 95 23.36 16.05 -9.29
N PRO A 96 24.25 16.63 -8.47
CA PRO A 96 25.16 17.67 -8.94
C PRO A 96 25.96 17.18 -10.14
N SER A 97 26.04 18.01 -11.17
CA SER A 97 26.73 17.66 -12.44
C SER A 97 28.25 17.63 -12.34
N ASN A 98 28.82 17.78 -11.17
CA ASN A 98 30.27 17.76 -11.01
C ASN A 98 30.76 16.32 -10.85
N ASP A 99 31.15 15.71 -11.99
CA ASP A 99 31.75 14.38 -12.05
C ASP A 99 33.10 14.25 -11.29
N ASN A 100 33.58 15.32 -10.64
CA ASN A 100 34.87 15.38 -9.98
C ASN A 100 34.84 15.40 -8.44
N GLU A 101 33.71 15.44 -7.81
CA GLU A 101 33.59 15.27 -6.35
C GLU A 101 32.81 14.00 -6.04
N PRO A 102 33.31 13.12 -5.14
CA PRO A 102 32.52 12.01 -4.66
C PRO A 102 31.31 12.61 -3.97
N SER A 103 30.13 12.48 -4.61
CA SER A 103 28.87 12.90 -3.97
C SER A 103 28.69 12.06 -2.71
N GLU A 104 28.40 12.70 -1.59
CA GLU A 104 27.98 12.02 -0.37
C GLU A 104 26.82 11.05 -0.67
N PRO A 105 26.81 9.86 -0.06
CA PRO A 105 25.73 8.90 -0.26
C PRO A 105 24.37 9.54 0.10
N ARG A 106 23.47 9.59 -0.87
CA ARG A 106 22.14 10.19 -0.64
C ARG A 106 21.21 9.18 0.03
N GLN A 107 20.41 9.66 0.96
CA GLN A 107 19.35 8.86 1.57
C GLN A 107 18.28 8.53 0.53
N THR A 108 17.79 7.29 0.53
CA THR A 108 16.83 6.79 -0.45
C THR A 108 15.50 6.47 0.21
N VAL A 109 14.41 6.91 -0.42
CA VAL A 109 13.04 6.53 -0.08
C VAL A 109 12.49 5.64 -1.18
N LEU A 110 11.94 4.48 -0.81
CA LEU A 110 11.33 3.53 -1.74
C LEU A 110 9.81 3.65 -1.69
N ILE A 111 9.19 3.71 -2.88
CA ILE A 111 7.73 3.57 -3.02
C ILE A 111 7.49 2.43 -4.00
N THR A 112 6.84 1.35 -3.54
CA THR A 112 6.57 0.15 -4.32
C THR A 112 5.08 -0.04 -4.52
N GLY A 113 4.70 -0.68 -5.63
CA GLY A 113 3.34 -1.08 -5.90
C GLY A 113 3.29 -2.35 -6.75
N GLY A 114 2.11 -2.87 -7.00
CA GLY A 114 1.90 -3.97 -7.92
C GLY A 114 2.65 -5.26 -7.56
N ILE A 115 2.96 -5.50 -6.29
CA ILE A 115 3.49 -6.78 -5.82
C ILE A 115 2.43 -7.89 -6.02
N HIS A 116 1.16 -7.55 -5.80
CA HIS A 116 0.03 -8.36 -6.20
C HIS A 116 -0.56 -7.84 -7.52
N ALA A 117 -0.60 -8.70 -8.52
CA ALA A 117 -0.89 -8.34 -9.90
C ALA A 117 -2.26 -7.67 -10.12
N ARG A 118 -3.30 -8.09 -9.39
CA ARG A 118 -4.68 -7.59 -9.49
C ARG A 118 -4.91 -6.20 -8.90
N GLU A 119 -3.96 -5.68 -8.15
CA GLU A 119 -4.05 -4.42 -7.41
C GLU A 119 -3.68 -3.23 -8.30
N TRP A 120 -4.42 -3.02 -9.39
CA TRP A 120 -4.11 -2.02 -10.42
C TRP A 120 -4.04 -0.59 -9.90
N ILE A 121 -4.83 -0.27 -8.87
CA ILE A 121 -4.81 1.06 -8.27
C ILE A 121 -3.45 1.39 -7.64
N SER A 122 -2.75 0.41 -7.05
CA SER A 122 -1.41 0.63 -6.49
C SER A 122 -0.40 1.02 -7.57
N VAL A 123 -0.45 0.35 -8.72
CA VAL A 123 0.39 0.64 -9.88
C VAL A 123 0.15 2.05 -10.40
N SER A 124 -1.13 2.43 -10.56
CA SER A 124 -1.53 3.76 -11.04
C SER A 124 -1.13 4.86 -10.06
N THR A 125 -1.24 4.60 -8.76
CA THR A 125 -0.90 5.55 -7.70
C THR A 125 0.61 5.83 -7.65
N VAL A 126 1.47 4.80 -7.76
CA VAL A 126 2.93 5.00 -7.85
C VAL A 126 3.29 5.87 -9.06
N ASN A 127 2.69 5.61 -10.23
CA ASN A 127 2.91 6.43 -11.41
C ASN A 127 2.42 7.88 -11.21
N TYR A 128 1.30 8.07 -10.49
CA TYR A 128 0.76 9.41 -10.21
C TYR A 128 1.68 10.20 -9.26
N ILE A 129 2.22 9.56 -8.23
CA ILE A 129 3.20 10.17 -7.32
C ILE A 129 4.44 10.60 -8.12
N ALA A 130 4.98 9.70 -8.97
CA ALA A 130 6.13 10.01 -9.82
C ALA A 130 5.84 11.24 -10.71
N TYR A 131 4.71 11.25 -11.42
CA TYR A 131 4.29 12.37 -12.26
C TYR A 131 4.19 13.68 -11.49
N SER A 132 3.58 13.63 -10.29
CA SER A 132 3.39 14.80 -9.45
C SER A 132 4.71 15.38 -8.96
N PHE A 133 5.64 14.55 -8.51
CA PHE A 133 6.98 14.97 -8.14
C PHE A 133 7.72 15.59 -9.33
N ILE A 134 7.76 14.90 -10.47
CA ILE A 134 8.48 15.32 -11.68
C ILE A 134 8.00 16.68 -12.16
N THR A 135 6.68 16.89 -12.21
CA THR A 135 6.09 18.11 -12.78
C THR A 135 6.04 19.28 -11.79
N SER A 136 6.17 19.02 -10.50
CA SER A 136 6.17 20.04 -9.43
C SER A 136 7.58 20.49 -9.04
N TYR A 137 8.62 19.77 -9.41
CA TYR A 137 10.00 20.15 -9.16
C TYR A 137 10.32 21.54 -9.75
N GLY A 138 10.97 22.40 -8.96
CA GLY A 138 11.27 23.80 -9.30
C GLY A 138 10.09 24.76 -9.26
N LYS A 139 8.85 24.27 -9.05
CA LYS A 139 7.61 25.06 -8.93
C LYS A 139 7.07 25.09 -7.51
N ASP A 140 7.08 23.93 -6.87
CA ASP A 140 6.72 23.75 -5.46
C ASP A 140 7.98 23.66 -4.60
N LYS A 141 8.09 24.48 -3.56
CA LYS A 141 9.28 24.56 -2.70
C LYS A 141 9.46 23.28 -1.87
N SER A 142 8.37 22.70 -1.37
CA SER A 142 8.42 21.48 -0.57
C SER A 142 8.87 20.31 -1.43
N VAL A 143 8.30 20.15 -2.62
CA VAL A 143 8.70 19.09 -3.58
C VAL A 143 10.16 19.27 -4.01
N THR A 144 10.58 20.50 -4.30
CA THR A 144 11.97 20.79 -4.68
C THR A 144 12.92 20.38 -3.57
N LYS A 145 12.63 20.76 -2.32
CA LYS A 145 13.43 20.38 -1.16
C LYS A 145 13.49 18.85 -0.98
N LEU A 146 12.39 18.12 -1.15
CA LEU A 146 12.36 16.67 -1.03
C LEU A 146 13.22 15.99 -2.10
N LEU A 147 13.17 16.44 -3.36
CA LEU A 147 13.98 15.88 -4.45
C LEU A 147 15.44 16.30 -4.38
N ASP A 148 15.75 17.43 -3.76
CA ASP A 148 17.12 17.86 -3.49
C ASP A 148 17.74 17.10 -2.30
N SER A 149 16.93 16.66 -1.33
CA SER A 149 17.40 15.99 -0.11
C SER A 149 17.50 14.46 -0.24
N PHE A 150 16.56 13.84 -0.96
CA PHE A 150 16.45 12.38 -1.07
C PHE A 150 16.48 11.90 -2.52
N ASP A 151 16.92 10.67 -2.69
CA ASP A 151 16.63 9.88 -3.88
C ASP A 151 15.32 9.13 -3.67
N TRP A 152 14.32 9.42 -4.49
CA TRP A 152 13.04 8.72 -4.48
C TRP A 152 13.04 7.65 -5.56
N VAL A 153 12.92 6.39 -5.17
CA VAL A 153 12.84 5.27 -6.11
C VAL A 153 11.41 4.73 -6.11
N LEU A 154 10.72 4.95 -7.23
CA LEU A 154 9.33 4.58 -7.42
C LEU A 154 9.24 3.37 -8.35
N VAL A 155 8.75 2.25 -7.82
CA VAL A 155 8.60 0.98 -8.54
C VAL A 155 7.11 0.72 -8.78
N PRO A 156 6.57 1.02 -9.98
CA PRO A 156 5.13 0.89 -10.23
C PRO A 156 4.63 -0.54 -10.08
N THR A 157 5.42 -1.54 -10.49
CA THR A 157 5.07 -2.94 -10.29
C THR A 157 6.29 -3.81 -10.03
N LEU A 158 6.28 -4.50 -8.88
CA LEU A 158 7.26 -5.54 -8.54
C LEU A 158 6.96 -6.88 -9.23
N ASN A 159 5.73 -7.05 -9.75
CA ASN A 159 5.25 -8.27 -10.38
C ASN A 159 4.82 -8.03 -11.84
N PRO A 160 5.76 -7.70 -12.74
CA PRO A 160 5.40 -7.37 -14.12
C PRO A 160 4.77 -8.54 -14.88
N ASP A 161 5.16 -9.79 -14.60
CA ASP A 161 4.59 -10.98 -15.26
C ASP A 161 3.14 -11.21 -14.84
N GLY A 162 2.87 -11.16 -13.55
CA GLY A 162 1.51 -11.25 -13.03
C GLY A 162 0.65 -10.08 -13.52
N TYR A 163 1.21 -8.87 -13.56
CA TYR A 163 0.50 -7.68 -14.05
C TYR A 163 0.08 -7.82 -15.52
N VAL A 164 1.00 -8.27 -16.41
CA VAL A 164 0.66 -8.56 -17.81
C VAL A 164 -0.44 -9.63 -17.89
N TYR A 165 -0.33 -10.69 -17.08
CA TYR A 165 -1.33 -11.76 -17.07
C TYR A 165 -2.72 -11.26 -16.65
N THR A 166 -2.83 -10.25 -15.77
CA THR A 166 -4.13 -9.64 -15.42
C THR A 166 -4.76 -8.86 -16.56
N TRP A 167 -3.99 -8.40 -17.52
CA TRP A 167 -4.49 -7.69 -18.72
C TRP A 167 -4.95 -8.66 -19.81
N GLU A 168 -4.29 -9.80 -19.93
CA GLU A 168 -4.46 -10.71 -21.07
C GLU A 168 -5.36 -11.90 -20.77
N VAL A 169 -5.40 -12.39 -19.51
CA VAL A 169 -6.01 -13.68 -19.19
C VAL A 169 -6.94 -13.64 -17.98
N ASP A 170 -6.45 -13.23 -16.81
CA ASP A 170 -7.21 -13.27 -15.56
C ASP A 170 -7.02 -11.97 -14.76
N ARG A 171 -8.00 -11.09 -14.84
CA ARG A 171 -8.01 -9.78 -14.16
C ARG A 171 -7.80 -9.88 -12.65
N LEU A 172 -8.18 -10.98 -12.01
CA LEU A 172 -8.10 -11.17 -10.56
C LEU A 172 -6.88 -11.98 -10.12
N TRP A 173 -5.94 -12.24 -11.04
CA TRP A 173 -4.69 -12.93 -10.71
C TRP A 173 -3.86 -12.14 -9.70
N ARG A 174 -3.34 -12.82 -8.65
CA ARG A 174 -2.57 -12.20 -7.55
C ARG A 174 -1.07 -12.42 -7.66
N LYS A 175 -0.66 -13.69 -7.80
CA LYS A 175 0.72 -14.18 -7.68
C LYS A 175 1.60 -13.80 -8.89
N ASN A 176 2.90 -14.12 -8.86
CA ASN A 176 3.73 -14.06 -10.06
C ASN A 176 3.37 -15.18 -11.04
N ARG A 177 4.21 -15.42 -12.09
CA ARG A 177 3.93 -16.44 -13.11
C ARG A 177 4.90 -17.61 -13.10
N GLN A 178 5.76 -17.73 -12.08
CA GLN A 178 6.72 -18.81 -11.93
C GLN A 178 6.02 -20.16 -11.81
N PRO A 179 6.52 -21.24 -12.45
CA PRO A 179 6.04 -22.60 -12.23
C PRO A 179 6.20 -23.03 -10.78
N THR A 180 5.33 -23.93 -10.34
CA THR A 180 5.41 -24.61 -9.05
C THR A 180 5.51 -26.12 -9.26
N PRO A 181 5.78 -26.91 -8.23
CA PRO A 181 5.74 -28.38 -8.34
C PRO A 181 4.41 -28.93 -8.90
N LEU A 182 3.30 -28.21 -8.69
CA LEU A 182 1.99 -28.55 -9.26
C LEU A 182 1.78 -27.81 -10.58
N ARG A 183 1.83 -28.49 -11.71
CA ARG A 183 1.82 -27.92 -13.07
C ARG A 183 0.65 -26.96 -13.37
N PHE A 184 -0.51 -27.17 -12.74
CA PHE A 184 -1.72 -26.36 -12.95
C PHE A 184 -1.89 -25.23 -11.93
N CYS A 185 -1.08 -25.19 -10.88
CA CYS A 185 -1.09 -24.13 -9.87
C CYS A 185 0.21 -23.34 -9.99
N ARG A 186 0.19 -22.25 -10.78
CA ARG A 186 1.35 -21.37 -10.97
C ARG A 186 1.39 -20.23 -9.96
N GLY A 187 2.58 -19.72 -9.77
CA GLY A 187 2.84 -18.47 -9.08
C GLY A 187 3.12 -18.61 -7.59
N ILE A 188 3.97 -17.71 -7.13
CA ILE A 188 4.35 -17.52 -5.73
C ILE A 188 3.77 -16.17 -5.30
N ASN A 189 3.25 -16.08 -4.09
CA ASN A 189 2.88 -14.82 -3.48
C ASN A 189 4.14 -14.06 -3.08
N LEU A 190 4.45 -12.98 -3.78
CA LEU A 190 5.68 -12.24 -3.58
C LEU A 190 5.75 -11.58 -2.20
N ASP A 191 4.61 -11.20 -1.60
CA ASP A 191 4.55 -10.62 -0.25
C ASP A 191 4.48 -11.69 0.87
N ARG A 192 4.92 -12.91 0.56
CA ARG A 192 5.15 -14.02 1.51
C ARG A 192 6.49 -14.71 1.26
N ASN A 193 7.30 -14.20 0.35
CA ASN A 193 8.50 -14.87 -0.13
C ASN A 193 9.81 -14.21 0.33
N TRP A 194 9.75 -13.30 1.30
CA TRP A 194 10.92 -12.67 1.93
C TRP A 194 11.45 -13.50 3.09
N SER A 195 12.73 -13.34 3.50
CA SER A 195 13.38 -14.25 4.45
C SER A 195 12.92 -14.07 5.89
N PHE A 196 12.50 -12.87 6.30
CA PHE A 196 12.17 -12.60 7.69
C PHE A 196 10.89 -13.33 8.11
N HIS A 197 11.02 -14.23 9.10
CA HIS A 197 9.92 -15.10 9.53
C HIS A 197 9.20 -15.83 8.39
N TRP A 198 9.95 -16.21 7.36
CA TRP A 198 9.37 -16.91 6.22
C TRP A 198 8.70 -18.22 6.65
N ASN A 199 7.44 -18.37 6.28
CA ASN A 199 6.60 -19.53 6.60
C ASN A 199 6.38 -19.79 8.10
N ASP A 200 6.72 -18.82 8.98
CA ASP A 200 6.36 -18.90 10.39
C ASP A 200 4.87 -18.60 10.54
N VAL A 201 4.18 -19.52 11.21
CA VAL A 201 2.81 -19.30 11.70
C VAL A 201 2.93 -18.93 13.17
N ASP A 202 2.31 -17.83 13.57
CA ASP A 202 2.29 -17.41 14.98
C ASP A 202 1.59 -18.48 15.84
N ASN A 203 2.41 -19.36 16.47
CA ASN A 203 1.93 -20.45 17.33
C ASN A 203 1.47 -19.95 18.70
N ASP A 204 1.76 -18.69 19.06
CA ASP A 204 1.36 -18.13 20.35
C ASP A 204 -0.18 -17.95 20.45
N ALA A 205 -0.87 -17.89 19.33
CA ALA A 205 -2.33 -17.90 19.29
C ALA A 205 -2.95 -19.29 19.57
N VAL A 206 -2.16 -20.38 19.49
CA VAL A 206 -2.64 -21.76 19.66
C VAL A 206 -2.39 -22.26 21.09
N SER A 207 -1.45 -21.67 21.85
CA SER A 207 -1.01 -22.19 23.15
C SER A 207 -1.86 -21.75 24.36
N ASN A 208 -2.87 -20.90 24.20
CA ASN A 208 -3.68 -20.38 25.31
C ASN A 208 -5.02 -21.10 25.51
N ASN A 209 -5.18 -22.33 25.00
CA ASN A 209 -6.29 -23.19 25.40
C ASN A 209 -5.88 -24.01 26.63
N ASP A 210 -5.83 -23.35 27.79
CA ASP A 210 -5.88 -24.00 29.08
C ASP A 210 -7.34 -24.43 29.33
N ASP A 211 -7.75 -25.51 28.64
CA ASP A 211 -9.04 -26.15 28.89
C ASP A 211 -8.94 -26.98 30.18
N SER A 212 -9.31 -26.34 31.27
CA SER A 212 -9.56 -27.02 32.55
C SER A 212 -10.90 -27.77 32.63
N ASP A 213 -11.60 -27.93 31.52
CA ASP A 213 -12.84 -28.73 31.47
C ASP A 213 -12.61 -30.01 30.63
N GLY A 214 -12.32 -31.08 31.39
CA GLY A 214 -12.16 -32.41 30.86
C GLY A 214 -13.39 -32.90 30.09
N TYR A 215 -13.18 -33.23 28.88
CA TYR A 215 -13.80 -34.23 28.00
C TYR A 215 -13.56 -33.84 26.56
N LEU A 216 -12.40 -34.19 26.06
CA LEU A 216 -12.12 -34.70 24.73
C LEU A 216 -10.61 -34.91 24.59
N ASN A 217 -10.16 -36.16 24.78
CA ASN A 217 -8.79 -36.56 24.44
C ASN A 217 -8.54 -36.30 22.95
N PRO A 218 -7.64 -35.37 22.57
CA PRO A 218 -7.17 -35.31 21.20
C PRO A 218 -6.36 -36.58 20.96
N SER A 219 -6.67 -37.26 19.86
CA SER A 219 -5.93 -38.46 19.43
C SER A 219 -4.44 -38.12 19.35
N PRO A 220 -3.53 -38.96 19.94
CA PRO A 220 -2.09 -38.69 19.98
C PRO A 220 -1.40 -38.59 18.61
N ASN A 221 -2.13 -38.78 17.51
CA ASN A 221 -1.63 -38.70 16.13
C ASN A 221 -1.73 -37.29 15.50
N ILE A 222 -2.34 -36.31 16.17
CA ILE A 222 -2.43 -34.92 15.64
C ILE A 222 -1.20 -34.10 16.08
N LEU A 223 -0.52 -34.48 17.17
CA LEU A 223 0.64 -33.75 17.71
C LEU A 223 1.94 -33.91 16.91
N ASN A 224 1.99 -34.80 15.90
CA ASN A 224 3.19 -35.05 15.08
C ASN A 224 2.97 -34.85 13.57
N SER A 225 1.83 -34.35 13.13
CA SER A 225 1.74 -33.78 11.76
C SER A 225 2.20 -32.34 11.86
N PRO A 226 3.24 -31.92 11.10
CA PRO A 226 3.46 -30.51 10.89
C PRO A 226 2.14 -29.96 10.37
N ILE A 227 1.55 -29.00 11.08
CA ILE A 227 0.39 -28.25 10.57
C ILE A 227 0.92 -27.63 9.30
N ALA A 228 0.58 -28.22 8.14
CA ALA A 228 0.95 -27.65 6.85
C ALA A 228 0.40 -26.23 6.86
N SER A 229 1.29 -25.25 6.80
CA SER A 229 0.86 -23.86 6.79
C SER A 229 -0.03 -23.68 5.56
N VAL A 230 -1.04 -22.83 5.65
CA VAL A 230 -1.93 -22.51 4.51
C VAL A 230 -1.08 -22.04 3.31
N ASP A 231 0.13 -21.58 3.56
CA ASP A 231 1.07 -21.05 2.60
C ASP A 231 1.89 -22.11 1.86
N ASP A 232 1.81 -23.39 2.25
CA ASP A 232 2.52 -24.53 1.58
C ASP A 232 1.77 -25.07 0.34
N ASN A 233 0.52 -24.68 0.14
CA ASN A 233 -0.26 -25.13 -1.01
C ASN A 233 -0.02 -24.26 -2.25
N PRO A 234 0.63 -24.77 -3.33
CA PRO A 234 0.86 -23.99 -4.54
C PRO A 234 -0.41 -23.42 -5.21
N CYS A 235 -1.58 -23.99 -4.93
CA CYS A 235 -2.86 -23.50 -5.45
C CYS A 235 -3.44 -22.33 -4.62
N SER A 236 -2.89 -22.10 -3.42
CA SER A 236 -3.30 -20.97 -2.58
C SER A 236 -2.82 -19.63 -3.15
N ASP A 237 -3.62 -18.59 -2.98
CA ASP A 237 -3.22 -17.20 -3.23
C ASP A 237 -2.11 -16.73 -2.25
N SER A 238 -1.92 -17.45 -1.14
CA SER A 238 -0.91 -17.16 -0.11
C SER A 238 0.37 -17.98 -0.27
N TYR A 239 0.48 -18.85 -1.30
CA TYR A 239 1.65 -19.72 -1.46
C TYR A 239 2.97 -18.96 -1.42
N ALA A 240 3.78 -19.25 -0.39
CA ALA A 240 5.04 -18.54 -0.07
C ALA A 240 6.26 -19.03 -0.89
N GLY A 241 6.08 -20.06 -1.70
CA GLY A 241 7.19 -20.74 -2.38
C GLY A 241 7.75 -21.91 -1.55
N ASP A 242 8.80 -22.55 -2.04
CA ASP A 242 9.49 -23.66 -1.37
C ASP A 242 10.65 -23.22 -0.48
N LYS A 243 11.02 -21.97 -0.55
CA LYS A 243 12.06 -21.31 0.27
C LYS A 243 11.93 -19.79 0.18
N PRO A 244 12.55 -19.04 1.11
CA PRO A 244 12.62 -17.58 0.98
C PRO A 244 13.37 -17.20 -0.31
N PHE A 245 12.92 -16.14 -0.95
CA PHE A 245 13.47 -15.67 -2.23
C PHE A 245 13.46 -16.73 -3.36
N ALA A 246 12.46 -17.64 -3.34
CA ALA A 246 12.26 -18.60 -4.43
C ALA A 246 11.77 -17.92 -5.71
N ALA A 247 11.07 -16.81 -5.61
CA ALA A 247 10.61 -16.04 -6.75
C ALA A 247 11.74 -15.15 -7.30
N ASN A 248 11.86 -15.09 -8.63
CA ASN A 248 12.89 -14.27 -9.28
C ASN A 248 12.74 -12.80 -8.92
N GLU A 249 11.51 -12.31 -8.85
CA GLU A 249 11.17 -10.93 -8.55
C GLU A 249 11.67 -10.52 -7.16
N THR A 250 11.34 -11.30 -6.12
CA THR A 250 11.79 -11.01 -4.75
C THR A 250 13.30 -11.17 -4.60
N ALA A 251 13.88 -12.21 -5.20
CA ALA A 251 15.32 -12.46 -5.16
C ALA A 251 16.13 -11.33 -5.81
N SER A 252 15.74 -10.92 -7.02
CA SER A 252 16.46 -9.89 -7.77
C SER A 252 16.29 -8.51 -7.15
N PHE A 253 15.08 -8.16 -6.69
CA PHE A 253 14.85 -6.90 -6.01
C PHE A 253 15.57 -6.84 -4.66
N ALA A 254 15.54 -7.91 -3.85
CA ALA A 254 16.28 -7.97 -2.59
C ALA A 254 17.79 -7.84 -2.80
N ALA A 255 18.33 -8.45 -3.87
CA ALA A 255 19.75 -8.30 -4.22
C ALA A 255 20.10 -6.84 -4.58
N TRP A 256 19.23 -6.18 -5.34
CA TRP A 256 19.41 -4.76 -5.67
C TRP A 256 19.34 -3.87 -4.42
N VAL A 257 18.35 -4.08 -3.54
CA VAL A 257 18.20 -3.31 -2.29
C VAL A 257 19.41 -3.52 -1.36
N ARG A 258 19.86 -4.77 -1.18
CA ARG A 258 21.06 -5.07 -0.37
C ARG A 258 22.33 -4.40 -0.94
N LYS A 259 22.46 -4.38 -2.26
CA LYS A 259 23.56 -3.67 -2.92
C LYS A 259 23.50 -2.18 -2.63
N LEU A 260 22.32 -1.55 -2.74
CA LEU A 260 22.12 -0.14 -2.45
C LEU A 260 22.48 0.17 -0.99
N ALA A 261 22.01 -0.65 -0.03
CA ALA A 261 22.31 -0.48 1.40
C ALA A 261 23.79 -0.74 1.76
N GLY A 262 24.48 -1.65 1.04
CA GLY A 262 25.85 -2.08 1.34
C GLY A 262 26.95 -1.35 0.58
N SER A 263 26.63 -0.63 -0.50
CA SER A 263 27.61 0.02 -1.37
C SER A 263 28.18 1.33 -0.82
N GLY A 264 27.63 1.85 0.27
CA GLY A 264 27.91 3.22 0.70
C GLY A 264 27.32 4.30 -0.23
N GLU A 265 26.64 3.88 -1.31
CA GLU A 265 26.03 4.80 -2.29
C GLU A 265 24.66 5.30 -1.86
N GLY A 266 24.06 4.70 -0.81
CA GLY A 266 22.76 5.14 -0.32
C GLY A 266 22.35 4.41 0.95
N HIS A 267 21.66 5.13 1.84
CA HIS A 267 21.00 4.56 3.00
C HIS A 267 19.50 4.63 2.79
N ILE A 268 18.79 3.48 2.89
CA ILE A 268 17.35 3.47 2.71
C ILE A 268 16.72 3.91 4.03
N VAL A 269 16.07 5.07 4.02
CA VAL A 269 15.48 5.67 5.22
C VAL A 269 13.98 5.44 5.32
N GLY A 270 13.34 5.05 4.21
CA GLY A 270 11.91 4.90 4.18
C GLY A 270 11.39 3.94 3.12
N LEU A 271 10.24 3.32 3.44
CA LEU A 271 9.46 2.48 2.54
C LEU A 271 7.97 2.81 2.64
N MET A 272 7.32 2.98 1.50
CA MET A 272 5.87 2.93 1.37
C MET A 272 5.49 1.87 0.33
N ASP A 273 4.93 0.75 0.78
CA ASP A 273 4.48 -0.35 -0.07
C ASP A 273 2.97 -0.26 -0.29
N LEU A 274 2.56 0.02 -1.54
CA LEU A 274 1.18 0.30 -1.88
C LEU A 274 0.45 -0.96 -2.33
N HIS A 275 -0.62 -1.27 -1.63
CA HIS A 275 -1.53 -2.39 -1.86
C HIS A 275 -2.97 -1.91 -2.09
N SER A 276 -3.88 -2.82 -2.35
CA SER A 276 -5.31 -2.62 -2.19
C SER A 276 -5.95 -3.93 -1.68
N TYR A 277 -7.08 -3.83 -1.01
CA TYR A 277 -7.87 -2.67 -0.61
C TYR A 277 -8.08 -2.68 0.90
N SER A 278 -8.62 -1.66 1.51
CA SER A 278 -9.23 -1.54 2.86
C SER A 278 -9.04 -0.17 3.51
N GLN A 279 -8.26 0.74 2.91
CA GLN A 279 -8.00 2.08 3.46
C GLN A 279 -7.31 2.03 4.84
N GLU A 280 -6.11 1.46 4.85
CA GLU A 280 -5.31 1.26 6.06
C GLU A 280 -3.87 1.74 5.84
N VAL A 281 -3.28 2.34 6.88
CA VAL A 281 -1.86 2.63 7.01
C VAL A 281 -1.29 1.64 8.03
N LEU A 282 -0.51 0.69 7.56
CA LEU A 282 -0.02 -0.43 8.35
C LEU A 282 1.47 -0.29 8.62
N TYR A 283 1.87 -0.45 9.88
CA TYR A 283 3.26 -0.45 10.30
C TYR A 283 3.69 -1.86 10.78
N PRO A 284 5.00 -2.17 10.87
CA PRO A 284 5.48 -3.46 11.37
C PRO A 284 4.92 -3.82 12.76
N TYR A 285 4.66 -5.08 13.03
CA TYR A 285 5.00 -6.26 12.22
C TYR A 285 3.75 -6.91 11.63
N SER A 286 3.94 -7.66 10.52
CA SER A 286 2.89 -8.50 9.92
C SER A 286 2.93 -9.94 10.45
N TYR A 287 4.10 -10.45 10.84
CA TYR A 287 4.26 -11.84 11.31
C TYR A 287 3.68 -12.08 12.69
N SER A 288 3.62 -11.08 13.56
CA SER A 288 3.13 -11.21 14.94
C SER A 288 2.47 -9.94 15.45
N CYS A 289 1.33 -10.09 16.13
CA CYS A 289 0.65 -8.98 16.82
C CYS A 289 1.19 -8.75 18.25
N THR A 290 2.03 -9.64 18.75
CA THR A 290 2.66 -9.50 20.08
C THR A 290 4.03 -8.86 20.00
N ALA A 291 4.70 -8.94 18.84
CA ALA A 291 5.99 -8.31 18.61
C ALA A 291 5.85 -6.79 18.50
N ILE A 292 6.61 -6.06 19.31
CA ILE A 292 6.60 -4.60 19.35
C ILE A 292 7.80 -4.07 18.58
N PRO A 293 7.61 -3.25 17.53
CA PRO A 293 8.73 -2.65 16.83
C PRO A 293 9.47 -1.63 17.73
N PRO A 294 10.81 -1.57 17.69
CA PRO A 294 11.59 -0.63 18.50
C PRO A 294 11.22 0.84 18.29
N SER A 295 10.80 1.22 17.10
CA SER A 295 10.39 2.60 16.73
C SER A 295 8.86 2.77 16.72
N LEU A 296 8.12 2.09 17.63
CA LEU A 296 6.65 2.09 17.61
C LEU A 296 6.05 3.50 17.68
N GLU A 297 6.60 4.36 18.55
CA GLU A 297 6.07 5.72 18.74
C GLU A 297 6.21 6.54 17.47
N ASP A 298 7.39 6.55 16.85
CA ASP A 298 7.64 7.24 15.58
C ASP A 298 6.73 6.70 14.45
N LEU A 299 6.55 5.36 14.40
CA LEU A 299 5.68 4.72 13.40
C LEU A 299 4.21 5.10 13.58
N GLN A 300 3.73 5.19 14.83
CA GLN A 300 2.36 5.60 15.12
C GLN A 300 2.13 7.08 14.82
N GLU A 301 3.05 7.95 15.21
CA GLU A 301 2.98 9.39 14.95
C GLU A 301 2.95 9.66 13.43
N LEU A 302 3.91 9.11 12.70
CA LEU A 302 3.98 9.26 11.25
C LEU A 302 2.78 8.62 10.54
N GLY A 303 2.34 7.43 10.98
CA GLY A 303 1.15 6.79 10.44
C GLY A 303 -0.12 7.64 10.61
N LEU A 304 -0.28 8.30 11.76
CA LEU A 304 -1.36 9.25 11.99
C LEU A 304 -1.21 10.52 11.14
N GLY A 305 0.01 11.01 10.93
CA GLY A 305 0.32 12.12 10.02
C GLY A 305 -0.13 11.79 8.59
N ILE A 306 0.27 10.62 8.08
CA ILE A 306 -0.14 10.09 6.76
C ILE A 306 -1.68 10.02 6.65
N SER A 307 -2.36 9.41 7.63
CA SER A 307 -3.82 9.28 7.64
C SER A 307 -4.51 10.65 7.63
N ARG A 308 -4.02 11.62 8.42
CA ARG A 308 -4.53 13.00 8.43
C ARG A 308 -4.32 13.71 7.09
N ALA A 309 -3.17 13.55 6.45
CA ALA A 309 -2.89 14.15 5.14
C ALA A 309 -3.85 13.61 4.06
N ILE A 310 -4.13 12.31 4.05
CA ILE A 310 -5.13 11.69 3.18
C ILE A 310 -6.51 12.29 3.44
N HIS A 311 -6.92 12.33 4.71
CA HIS A 311 -8.25 12.84 5.10
C HIS A 311 -8.46 14.30 4.69
N ARG A 312 -7.46 15.16 4.86
CA ARG A 312 -7.52 16.59 4.46
C ARG A 312 -7.74 16.77 2.97
N THR A 313 -7.37 15.78 2.13
CA THR A 313 -7.45 15.90 0.67
C THR A 313 -8.87 15.71 0.14
N HIS A 314 -9.55 14.61 0.51
CA HIS A 314 -10.90 14.28 0.04
C HIS A 314 -11.83 13.75 1.15
N GLY A 315 -11.46 13.86 2.42
CA GLY A 315 -12.26 13.39 3.54
C GLY A 315 -12.26 11.87 3.75
N ARG A 316 -11.43 11.13 3.01
CA ARG A 316 -11.39 9.66 3.11
C ARG A 316 -10.61 9.26 4.37
N ALA A 317 -11.20 8.40 5.21
CA ALA A 317 -10.59 7.92 6.43
C ALA A 317 -9.75 6.67 6.19
N TYR A 318 -8.54 6.66 6.75
CA TYR A 318 -7.65 5.48 6.77
C TYR A 318 -7.35 5.09 8.21
N GLY A 319 -7.53 3.80 8.53
CA GLY A 319 -7.12 3.26 9.83
C GLY A 319 -5.60 3.17 9.94
N VAL A 320 -5.06 3.34 11.17
CA VAL A 320 -3.62 3.16 11.43
C VAL A 320 -3.46 2.01 12.41
N ALA A 321 -2.75 0.95 12.01
CA ALA A 321 -2.67 -0.28 12.79
C ALA A 321 -1.38 -1.09 12.49
N PRO A 322 -0.98 -2.04 13.35
CA PRO A 322 0.06 -2.99 13.01
C PRO A 322 -0.40 -3.94 11.89
N ALA A 323 0.52 -4.30 10.99
CA ALA A 323 0.20 -5.05 9.77
C ALA A 323 -0.35 -6.47 10.04
N CYS A 324 -0.08 -7.06 11.20
CA CYS A 324 -0.68 -8.33 11.61
C CYS A 324 -2.21 -8.27 11.70
N THR A 325 -2.81 -7.08 11.84
CA THR A 325 -4.26 -6.89 11.94
C THR A 325 -4.94 -6.64 10.60
N ALA A 326 -4.19 -6.54 9.51
CA ALA A 326 -4.65 -6.09 8.18
C ALA A 326 -5.87 -6.84 7.60
N ASN A 327 -6.17 -8.03 8.07
CA ASN A 327 -7.31 -8.82 7.60
C ASN A 327 -8.44 -8.93 8.63
N SER A 328 -8.32 -8.23 9.77
CA SER A 328 -9.26 -8.33 10.89
C SER A 328 -10.62 -7.72 10.59
N PHE A 329 -10.64 -6.68 9.78
CA PHE A 329 -11.83 -5.85 9.56
C PHE A 329 -12.86 -6.45 8.60
N HIS A 330 -12.54 -7.53 7.90
CA HIS A 330 -13.46 -8.15 6.92
C HIS A 330 -14.37 -9.25 7.47
N VAL A 331 -14.21 -9.70 8.73
CA VAL A 331 -14.93 -10.87 9.29
C VAL A 331 -16.16 -10.49 10.12
N GLY A 332 -16.46 -9.22 10.38
CA GLY A 332 -17.58 -8.80 11.20
C GLY A 332 -18.41 -7.69 10.55
N LYS A 333 -19.59 -8.01 10.02
CA LYS A 333 -20.64 -7.01 9.84
C LYS A 333 -21.05 -6.49 11.24
N HIS A 334 -20.34 -5.47 11.73
CA HIS A 334 -20.84 -4.62 12.79
C HIS A 334 -20.72 -3.17 12.35
N GLU A 335 -21.87 -2.53 12.26
CA GLU A 335 -22.13 -1.17 11.78
C GLU A 335 -21.61 -0.07 12.74
N ASP A 336 -20.53 -0.30 13.50
CA ASP A 336 -19.97 0.73 14.37
C ASP A 336 -18.64 1.27 13.81
N PRO A 337 -18.64 2.49 13.22
CA PRO A 337 -17.45 3.11 12.66
C PRO A 337 -16.34 3.42 13.69
N SER A 338 -16.64 3.30 15.01
CA SER A 338 -15.70 3.64 16.08
C SER A 338 -14.67 2.55 16.39
N TYR A 339 -14.82 1.35 15.81
CA TYR A 339 -14.01 0.16 16.17
C TYR A 339 -12.69 -0.01 15.40
N GLY A 340 -12.29 0.95 14.61
CA GLY A 340 -11.08 0.86 13.76
C GLY A 340 -10.02 1.93 14.02
N THR A 341 -10.13 2.74 15.06
CA THR A 341 -9.18 3.82 15.33
C THR A 341 -8.24 3.45 16.48
N LEU A 342 -7.03 4.02 16.47
CA LEU A 342 -6.06 3.92 17.58
C LEU A 342 -6.71 4.23 18.93
N ALA A 343 -7.68 5.18 18.94
CA ALA A 343 -8.48 5.53 20.11
C ALA A 343 -9.30 4.34 20.64
N SER A 344 -9.80 3.43 19.79
CA SER A 344 -10.55 2.25 20.23
C SER A 344 -9.63 1.19 20.83
N PHE A 345 -8.40 1.06 20.31
CA PHE A 345 -7.37 0.16 20.88
C PHE A 345 -6.88 0.66 22.27
N GLU A 346 -6.64 1.97 22.40
CA GLU A 346 -6.28 2.57 23.69
C GLU A 346 -7.47 2.58 24.67
N ALA A 347 -8.70 2.79 24.21
CA ALA A 347 -9.90 2.72 25.03
C ALA A 347 -10.12 1.29 25.53
N ALA A 348 -9.94 0.27 24.69
CA ALA A 348 -10.00 -1.14 25.09
C ALA A 348 -8.91 -1.47 26.10
N ARG A 349 -7.68 -0.99 25.90
CA ARG A 349 -6.56 -1.18 26.84
C ARG A 349 -6.78 -0.46 28.18
N LYS A 350 -7.31 0.77 28.17
CA LYS A 350 -7.68 1.53 29.39
C LYS A 350 -8.86 0.90 30.11
N TYR A 351 -9.87 0.42 29.38
CA TYR A 351 -11.04 -0.25 29.93
C TYR A 351 -10.62 -1.54 30.67
N ASN A 352 -9.80 -2.36 30.04
CA ASN A 352 -9.28 -3.60 30.61
C ASN A 352 -8.41 -3.36 31.85
N LYS A 353 -7.58 -2.30 31.85
CA LYS A 353 -6.74 -1.94 33.01
C LYS A 353 -7.56 -1.44 34.21
N LYS A 354 -8.74 -0.84 33.95
CA LYS A 354 -9.59 -0.25 34.99
C LYS A 354 -10.52 -1.30 35.65
N ASN A 355 -10.91 -2.32 34.91
CA ASN A 355 -11.96 -3.25 35.36
C ASN A 355 -11.44 -4.60 35.85
N ASN A 356 -10.15 -4.90 35.76
CA ASN A 356 -9.56 -6.20 36.15
C ASN A 356 -10.30 -7.42 35.55
N ASP A 357 -11.02 -7.23 34.44
CA ASP A 357 -11.80 -8.27 33.76
C ASP A 357 -10.87 -9.11 32.87
N ALA A 358 -10.26 -10.13 33.45
CA ALA A 358 -9.50 -11.16 32.74
C ALA A 358 -10.32 -11.86 31.61
N ASN A 359 -11.64 -11.80 31.68
CA ASN A 359 -12.53 -12.47 30.74
C ASN A 359 -12.69 -11.77 29.38
N ILE A 360 -12.31 -10.47 29.24
CA ILE A 360 -12.33 -9.78 27.93
C ILE A 360 -10.98 -9.95 27.22
N LEU A 361 -9.91 -10.20 27.96
CA LEU A 361 -8.63 -10.65 27.39
C LEU A 361 -8.72 -12.08 26.81
N ASN A 362 -9.70 -12.87 27.30
CA ASN A 362 -10.01 -14.21 26.82
C ASN A 362 -11.11 -14.26 25.75
N ALA A 363 -11.56 -13.12 25.22
CA ALA A 363 -12.15 -13.14 23.89
C ALA A 363 -11.04 -13.53 22.93
N SER A 364 -10.80 -14.86 22.83
CA SER A 364 -9.98 -15.50 21.82
C SER A 364 -10.09 -14.70 20.55
N PRO A 365 -9.01 -14.26 19.91
CA PRO A 365 -9.07 -13.84 18.53
C PRO A 365 -9.77 -15.00 17.84
N ARG A 366 -10.99 -14.79 17.38
CA ARG A 366 -11.78 -15.84 16.72
C ARG A 366 -10.87 -16.40 15.65
N GLN A 367 -10.70 -17.73 15.64
CA GLN A 367 -9.89 -18.50 14.70
C GLN A 367 -9.80 -17.79 13.34
N GLY A 368 -8.65 -17.18 13.02
CA GLY A 368 -8.46 -16.45 11.77
C GLY A 368 -7.36 -15.39 11.76
N PHE A 369 -6.75 -15.05 12.87
CA PHE A 369 -5.68 -14.03 12.96
C PHE A 369 -4.36 -14.67 13.34
N LEU A 370 -3.81 -15.41 12.38
CA LEU A 370 -2.41 -15.78 12.43
C LEU A 370 -1.65 -14.69 11.68
N GLY A 371 -0.75 -13.99 12.34
CA GLY A 371 0.26 -13.18 11.71
C GLY A 371 0.92 -14.00 10.60
N SER A 372 1.34 -13.36 9.55
CA SER A 372 1.90 -14.04 8.38
C SER A 372 3.26 -13.48 8.07
N GLY A 373 4.30 -14.31 8.21
CA GLY A 373 5.68 -13.94 7.94
C GLY A 373 6.02 -13.84 6.44
N GLY A 374 7.26 -13.49 6.14
CA GLY A 374 7.78 -13.38 4.78
C GLY A 374 7.26 -12.17 4.00
N SER A 375 6.83 -11.10 4.67
CA SER A 375 6.41 -9.84 4.03
C SER A 375 7.59 -8.94 3.65
N GLN A 376 7.40 -8.11 2.62
CA GLN A 376 8.35 -7.05 2.26
C GLN A 376 8.51 -6.05 3.40
N LEU A 377 7.42 -5.65 4.03
CA LEU A 377 7.39 -4.69 5.13
C LEU A 377 8.33 -5.10 6.27
N ASP A 378 8.13 -6.31 6.79
CA ASP A 378 8.89 -6.79 7.95
C ASP A 378 10.36 -7.02 7.61
N TRP A 379 10.65 -7.53 6.40
CA TRP A 379 12.01 -7.74 5.93
C TRP A 379 12.79 -6.43 5.80
N MET A 380 12.20 -5.40 5.19
CA MET A 380 12.82 -4.08 5.03
C MET A 380 13.04 -3.42 6.40
N TYR A 381 12.04 -3.50 7.28
CA TYR A 381 12.14 -2.91 8.60
C TYR A 381 13.20 -3.59 9.48
N HIS A 382 13.15 -4.92 9.57
CA HIS A 382 13.98 -5.67 10.51
C HIS A 382 15.38 -5.97 9.98
N GLU A 383 15.48 -6.56 8.77
CA GLU A 383 16.79 -6.99 8.23
C GLU A 383 17.62 -5.82 7.64
N LEU A 384 16.96 -4.79 7.10
CA LEU A 384 17.65 -3.66 6.50
C LEU A 384 17.63 -2.40 7.37
N GLY A 385 16.94 -2.43 8.50
CA GLY A 385 16.88 -1.30 9.42
C GLY A 385 16.14 -0.08 8.88
N VAL A 386 15.21 -0.26 7.94
CA VAL A 386 14.38 0.83 7.40
C VAL A 386 13.33 1.23 8.43
N ARG A 387 13.68 2.20 9.29
CA ARG A 387 12.86 2.56 10.47
C ARG A 387 11.45 3.06 10.14
N HIS A 388 11.27 3.73 9.01
CA HIS A 388 9.99 4.30 8.59
C HIS A 388 9.42 3.47 7.43
N ALA A 389 8.98 2.25 7.72
CA ALA A 389 8.40 1.34 6.74
C ALA A 389 6.89 1.21 6.96
N PHE A 390 6.11 1.39 5.89
CA PHE A 390 4.65 1.28 5.90
C PHE A 390 4.14 0.46 4.73
N GLN A 391 3.08 -0.31 4.98
CA GLN A 391 2.24 -0.87 3.94
C GLN A 391 0.92 -0.08 3.92
N ILE A 392 0.53 0.45 2.75
CA ILE A 392 -0.69 1.25 2.62
C ILE A 392 -1.70 0.49 1.78
N LYS A 393 -2.84 0.19 2.36
CA LYS A 393 -3.98 -0.39 1.67
C LYS A 393 -4.85 0.73 1.10
N LEU A 394 -4.84 0.85 -0.22
CA LEU A 394 -5.57 1.86 -0.97
C LEU A 394 -7.10 1.60 -0.96
N PRO A 395 -7.94 2.50 -1.54
CA PRO A 395 -9.37 2.27 -1.63
C PRO A 395 -9.73 0.99 -2.40
N ASP A 396 -10.93 0.48 -2.21
CA ASP A 396 -11.97 0.98 -1.30
C ASP A 396 -12.04 0.12 0.00
N THR A 397 -13.22 0.13 0.67
CA THR A 397 -13.47 -0.75 1.82
C THR A 397 -14.24 -2.03 1.45
N GLY A 398 -14.26 -2.40 0.15
CA GLY A 398 -14.78 -3.67 -0.33
C GLY A 398 -16.01 -3.59 -1.23
N SER A 399 -16.51 -2.39 -1.57
CA SER A 399 -17.62 -2.25 -2.53
C SER A 399 -17.20 -2.66 -3.95
N TYR A 400 -16.02 -2.26 -4.37
CA TYR A 400 -15.40 -2.62 -5.64
C TYR A 400 -14.22 -3.57 -5.47
N GLY A 401 -13.52 -3.51 -4.33
CA GLY A 401 -12.33 -4.30 -4.05
C GLY A 401 -11.21 -4.05 -5.08
N PHE A 402 -10.70 -5.12 -5.69
CA PHE A 402 -9.65 -4.99 -6.72
C PHE A 402 -10.15 -4.40 -8.06
N LEU A 403 -11.45 -4.23 -8.23
CA LEU A 403 -12.07 -3.70 -9.45
C LEU A 403 -12.48 -2.22 -9.28
N LEU A 404 -11.65 -1.46 -8.56
CA LEU A 404 -11.89 -0.05 -8.31
C LEU A 404 -12.06 0.70 -9.64
N PRO A 405 -13.14 1.52 -9.82
CA PRO A 405 -13.37 2.26 -11.05
C PRO A 405 -12.23 3.22 -11.40
N LYS A 406 -12.00 3.44 -12.70
CA LYS A 406 -10.94 4.33 -13.19
C LYS A 406 -11.09 5.79 -12.74
N GLU A 407 -12.30 6.22 -12.42
CA GLU A 407 -12.60 7.54 -11.88
C GLU A 407 -11.91 7.80 -10.54
N GLU A 408 -11.56 6.73 -9.83
CA GLU A 408 -10.86 6.76 -8.54
C GLU A 408 -9.33 6.88 -8.67
N ILE A 409 -8.77 6.76 -9.87
CA ILE A 409 -7.32 6.86 -10.10
C ILE A 409 -6.79 8.23 -9.65
N LEU A 410 -7.42 9.32 -10.10
CA LEU A 410 -6.99 10.67 -9.77
C LEU A 410 -7.21 11.01 -8.29
N PRO A 411 -8.41 10.79 -7.70
CA PRO A 411 -8.62 11.04 -6.27
C PRO A 411 -7.64 10.26 -5.39
N THR A 412 -7.48 8.96 -5.63
CA THR A 412 -6.54 8.13 -4.86
C THR A 412 -5.09 8.61 -5.03
N GLY A 413 -4.69 8.93 -6.26
CA GLY A 413 -3.36 9.47 -6.54
C GLY A 413 -3.09 10.76 -5.76
N GLN A 414 -4.04 11.69 -5.71
CA GLN A 414 -3.93 12.96 -4.97
C GLN A 414 -3.83 12.75 -3.45
N GLU A 415 -4.64 11.86 -2.91
CA GLU A 415 -4.64 11.50 -1.48
C GLU A 415 -3.27 10.94 -1.05
N ILE A 416 -2.77 9.97 -1.81
CA ILE A 416 -1.49 9.33 -1.44
C ILE A 416 -0.30 10.24 -1.76
N TYR A 417 -0.39 11.09 -2.77
CA TYR A 417 0.63 12.12 -2.99
C TYR A 417 0.73 13.09 -1.79
N SER A 418 -0.41 13.51 -1.22
CA SER A 418 -0.44 14.32 0.00
C SER A 418 0.21 13.57 1.19
N ALA A 419 -0.08 12.28 1.33
CA ALA A 419 0.56 11.42 2.33
C ALA A 419 2.08 11.31 2.15
N VAL A 420 2.55 11.20 0.90
CA VAL A 420 3.98 11.13 0.58
C VAL A 420 4.70 12.45 0.89
N LEU A 421 4.04 13.59 0.67
CA LEU A 421 4.59 14.89 1.07
C LEU A 421 4.72 15.01 2.59
N GLU A 422 3.72 14.58 3.34
CA GLU A 422 3.76 14.55 4.81
C GLU A 422 4.87 13.62 5.32
N TYR A 423 4.95 12.43 4.74
CA TYR A 423 6.02 11.47 5.02
C TYR A 423 7.41 12.05 4.76
N GLY A 424 7.57 12.75 3.63
CA GLY A 424 8.84 13.38 3.28
C GLY A 424 9.23 14.51 4.23
N LYS A 425 8.28 15.32 4.69
CA LYS A 425 8.52 16.38 5.69
C LYS A 425 9.00 15.79 7.02
N PHE A 426 8.35 14.73 7.48
CA PHE A 426 8.78 14.03 8.68
C PHE A 426 10.23 13.53 8.56
N LEU A 427 10.60 12.92 7.43
CA LEU A 427 11.98 12.47 7.18
C LEU A 427 12.99 13.62 7.15
N LEU A 428 12.57 14.85 6.81
CA LEU A 428 13.40 16.05 6.88
C LEU A 428 13.55 16.60 8.30
N GLY A 429 12.82 16.06 9.29
CA GLY A 429 12.71 16.63 10.63
C GLY A 429 11.94 17.95 10.67
N GLU A 430 11.08 18.21 9.68
CA GLU A 430 10.15 19.34 9.67
C GLU A 430 8.89 18.92 10.43
N GLU A 431 8.85 19.14 11.73
CA GLU A 431 7.63 19.04 12.51
C GLU A 431 6.66 20.14 12.04
N ASP A 432 5.40 19.77 11.79
CA ASP A 432 4.33 20.76 11.67
C ASP A 432 4.35 21.58 12.97
N GLN A 433 4.72 22.87 12.89
CA GLN A 433 4.37 23.80 13.95
C GLN A 433 2.85 23.76 13.97
N VAL A 434 2.30 23.05 14.95
CA VAL A 434 0.90 23.17 15.31
C VAL A 434 0.71 24.65 15.55
N GLU A 435 0.04 25.37 14.64
CA GLU A 435 -0.47 26.70 14.95
C GLU A 435 -1.32 26.48 16.20
N GLU A 436 -0.76 26.85 17.35
CA GLU A 436 -1.54 27.03 18.58
C GLU A 436 -2.69 27.94 18.19
N ILE A 437 -3.88 27.36 18.06
CA ILE A 437 -5.11 28.16 17.96
C ILE A 437 -5.13 28.93 19.27
N ASP A 438 -4.79 30.20 19.18
CA ASP A 438 -4.87 31.12 20.30
C ASP A 438 -6.34 31.25 20.68
N LEU A 439 -6.76 30.46 21.68
CA LEU A 439 -8.10 30.45 22.22
C LEU A 439 -8.34 31.71 23.11
N SER A 440 -7.40 32.65 23.14
CA SER A 440 -7.50 33.85 23.96
C SER A 440 -8.41 34.96 23.40
N GLU A 441 -8.80 34.88 22.10
CA GLU A 441 -9.70 35.89 21.50
C GLU A 441 -11.20 35.64 21.76
N ASP A 442 -11.62 34.42 22.20
CA ASP A 442 -13.04 34.15 22.43
C ASP A 442 -13.57 34.44 23.84
N GLU A 443 -12.71 34.85 24.81
CA GLU A 443 -13.18 35.21 26.16
C GLU A 443 -13.65 36.66 26.32
N GLU A 444 -13.29 37.57 25.41
CA GLU A 444 -13.71 38.98 25.54
C GLU A 444 -15.12 39.27 24.99
N ASP A 445 -15.71 38.41 24.18
CA ASP A 445 -17.02 38.65 23.52
C ASP A 445 -18.24 38.21 24.36
N ILE A 446 -18.03 37.51 25.49
CA ILE A 446 -19.14 37.02 26.34
C ILE A 446 -19.55 38.06 27.40
N GLN A 447 -18.75 39.08 27.68
CA GLN A 447 -19.05 40.10 28.72
C GLN A 447 -19.80 41.34 28.23
N SER A 448 -20.15 41.49 26.97
CA SER A 448 -20.77 42.67 26.40
C SER A 448 -22.24 42.54 25.92
N ARG A 449 -23.00 41.52 26.34
CA ARG A 449 -24.44 41.50 26.05
C ARG A 449 -25.24 42.21 27.11
N PRO A 450 -25.94 43.36 26.81
CA PRO A 450 -26.83 44.00 27.75
C PRO A 450 -28.10 43.16 27.93
N GLU A 451 -28.46 42.94 29.18
CA GLU A 451 -29.74 42.34 29.57
C GLU A 451 -30.90 43.16 29.02
N LEU A 452 -31.76 42.54 28.20
CA LEU A 452 -33.07 43.10 27.83
C LEU A 452 -34.05 42.83 28.95
N ARG A 453 -34.50 43.92 29.56
CA ARG A 453 -35.72 43.97 30.40
C ARG A 453 -36.95 44.03 29.54
#